data_a89d18041751acd48bc84a35c59abbb5
#
_entry.id   a89d18041751acd48bc84a35c59abbb5
#
_cell.length_a   1.000
_cell.length_b   1.000
_cell.length_c   1.000
_cell.angle_alpha   90.00
_cell.angle_beta   90.00
_cell.angle_gamma   90.00
#
_symmetry.space_group_name_H-M   'P 1'
#
loop_
_entity.id
_entity.type
_entity.pdbx_description
1 polymer ?
#
loop_
_entity_poly.entity_id
_entity_poly.type
_entity_poly.pdbx_seq_one_letter_code
_entity_poly.pdbx_strand_id
1 'polypeptide(L)'
;MIAKSRVKVYRYDPDRDSTYRFDTFDVPVTEGMTVLDALNYIYENHDSSLAYRWNCRAGQCGSCTVVVNGKPAAACRSQMPRDGEVSIAPLLQFPVIKDLVVDLRPGISRLERTRPYIQRGKTPERPEKLLQGDIEPMKELRKCLECWGCISACPVVAEAWYEFSGPTMMTKLARLALDRRDIEERVKMAFTDGLYSCTTCKTCVEVCPKSIDIPGKAIEKLRVYAVKTGLGPLEGQMAFLNSIANTGKSVDRTSTPLLETVPERVEVPNPVDRVAFFTGCLMDYRLQNTGRSIINTLRRNAVEVLVPKNQSCCGSPAFRTGMTDLAEKQAERNVKIFESLGVDKVIVGCAGCGLTLRTNFEETMRRARGEGLRFKVYDFTEYL
;
A
#
# COMPACT_ATOMS: atom_id res chain seq x y z
N MET A 1 29.89 -29.14 -5.75
CA MET A 1 30.00 -28.57 -4.40
C MET A 1 28.60 -28.11 -3.97
N ILE A 2 28.18 -28.43 -2.76
CA ILE A 2 26.88 -27.94 -2.23
C ILE A 2 27.07 -26.43 -1.95
N ALA A 3 26.18 -25.61 -2.53
CA ALA A 3 26.19 -24.17 -2.28
C ALA A 3 25.99 -23.89 -0.77
N LYS A 4 26.65 -22.87 -0.24
CA LYS A 4 26.56 -22.48 1.19
C LYS A 4 26.17 -21.02 1.28
N SER A 5 25.22 -20.71 2.15
CA SER A 5 24.86 -19.34 2.51
C SER A 5 25.20 -19.07 3.97
N ARG A 6 25.67 -17.87 4.24
CA ARG A 6 25.85 -17.38 5.61
C ARG A 6 24.54 -16.82 6.12
N VAL A 7 24.07 -17.36 7.25
CA VAL A 7 22.82 -16.95 7.89
C VAL A 7 23.17 -16.24 9.19
N LYS A 8 22.92 -14.93 9.22
CA LYS A 8 23.05 -14.11 10.43
C LYS A 8 21.71 -14.13 11.17
N VAL A 9 21.69 -14.66 12.39
CA VAL A 9 20.49 -14.78 13.21
C VAL A 9 20.61 -13.89 14.44
N TYR A 10 19.60 -13.06 14.66
CA TYR A 10 19.47 -12.29 15.89
C TYR A 10 19.34 -13.22 17.10
N ARG A 11 20.17 -12.98 18.13
CA ARG A 11 20.22 -13.77 19.36
C ARG A 11 20.04 -12.86 20.57
N TYR A 12 19.16 -13.27 21.44
CA TYR A 12 18.92 -12.63 22.74
C TYR A 12 18.26 -13.63 23.70
N ASP A 13 18.88 -13.84 24.85
CA ASP A 13 18.33 -14.63 25.96
C ASP A 13 18.24 -13.70 27.19
N PRO A 14 17.02 -13.38 27.69
CA PRO A 14 16.86 -12.43 28.78
C PRO A 14 17.51 -12.86 30.09
N ASP A 15 17.78 -14.16 30.26
CA ASP A 15 18.44 -14.71 31.47
C ASP A 15 19.96 -14.64 31.40
N ARG A 16 20.55 -14.33 30.23
CA ARG A 16 21.99 -14.40 29.98
C ARG A 16 22.58 -13.16 29.32
N ASP A 17 21.81 -12.48 28.49
CA ASP A 17 22.32 -11.43 27.62
C ASP A 17 21.84 -10.04 28.11
N SER A 18 22.78 -9.10 28.25
CA SER A 18 22.46 -7.70 28.55
C SER A 18 21.99 -6.92 27.29
N THR A 19 22.38 -7.41 26.12
CA THR A 19 22.00 -6.84 24.82
C THR A 19 21.97 -7.95 23.77
N TYR A 20 21.34 -7.67 22.64
CA TYR A 20 21.32 -8.62 21.53
C TYR A 20 22.64 -8.69 20.77
N ARG A 21 22.85 -9.80 20.07
CA ARG A 21 23.95 -10.01 19.11
C ARG A 21 23.43 -10.69 17.85
N PHE A 22 24.28 -10.82 16.85
CA PHE A 22 24.04 -11.67 15.68
C PHE A 22 25.06 -12.81 15.65
N ASP A 23 24.56 -14.04 15.66
CA ASP A 23 25.39 -15.23 15.42
C ASP A 23 25.32 -15.61 13.94
N THR A 24 26.43 -16.05 13.37
CA THR A 24 26.53 -16.40 11.94
C THR A 24 26.74 -17.89 11.79
N PHE A 25 25.94 -18.51 10.93
CA PHE A 25 25.96 -19.95 10.65
C PHE A 25 26.16 -20.20 9.15
N ASP A 26 27.02 -21.17 8.81
CA ASP A 26 27.15 -21.66 7.44
C ASP A 26 26.11 -22.75 7.19
N VAL A 27 25.14 -22.48 6.34
CA VAL A 27 24.03 -23.38 6.04
C VAL A 27 24.17 -23.89 4.60
N PRO A 28 24.23 -25.23 4.38
CA PRO A 28 24.18 -25.81 3.05
C PRO A 28 22.82 -25.54 2.43
N VAL A 29 22.79 -25.00 1.19
CA VAL A 29 21.55 -24.62 0.53
C VAL A 29 21.25 -25.59 -0.60
N THR A 30 20.08 -26.20 -0.54
CA THR A 30 19.51 -27.04 -1.59
C THR A 30 18.46 -26.28 -2.40
N GLU A 31 18.09 -26.78 -3.55
CA GLU A 31 17.06 -26.17 -4.39
C GLU A 31 15.69 -26.14 -3.66
N GLY A 32 15.04 -25.00 -3.71
CA GLY A 32 13.75 -24.80 -3.04
C GLY A 32 13.80 -24.61 -1.52
N MET A 33 14.98 -24.62 -0.92
CA MET A 33 15.15 -24.42 0.53
C MET A 33 14.64 -23.05 0.98
N THR A 34 13.87 -23.03 2.06
CA THR A 34 13.30 -21.81 2.63
C THR A 34 14.09 -21.32 3.84
N VAL A 35 13.85 -20.07 4.24
CA VAL A 35 14.41 -19.50 5.48
C VAL A 35 14.01 -20.34 6.71
N LEU A 36 12.81 -20.91 6.73
CA LEU A 36 12.38 -21.80 7.81
C LEU A 36 13.21 -23.09 7.85
N ASP A 37 13.54 -23.65 6.69
CA ASP A 37 14.38 -24.86 6.61
C ASP A 37 15.80 -24.55 7.08
N ALA A 38 16.33 -23.35 6.78
CA ALA A 38 17.61 -22.89 7.30
C ALA A 38 17.61 -22.72 8.83
N LEU A 39 16.54 -22.19 9.42
CA LEU A 39 16.39 -22.11 10.87
C LEU A 39 16.31 -23.50 11.51
N ASN A 40 15.57 -24.43 10.90
CA ASN A 40 15.53 -25.82 11.37
C ASN A 40 16.91 -26.49 11.28
N TYR A 41 17.64 -26.28 10.18
CA TYR A 41 19.00 -26.80 10.03
C TYR A 41 19.95 -26.27 11.11
N ILE A 42 19.90 -24.95 11.40
CA ILE A 42 20.69 -24.34 12.47
C ILE A 42 20.33 -24.97 13.82
N TYR A 43 19.05 -25.09 14.12
CA TYR A 43 18.55 -25.69 15.36
C TYR A 43 19.02 -27.13 15.55
N GLU A 44 18.98 -27.93 14.50
CA GLU A 44 19.31 -29.36 14.54
C GLU A 44 20.82 -29.63 14.53
N ASN A 45 21.62 -28.79 13.86
CA ASN A 45 23.03 -29.10 13.59
C ASN A 45 24.04 -28.14 14.24
N HIS A 46 23.61 -26.95 14.68
CA HIS A 46 24.51 -25.93 15.23
C HIS A 46 24.14 -25.51 16.66
N ASP A 47 22.89 -25.09 16.89
CA ASP A 47 22.47 -24.52 18.16
C ASP A 47 21.00 -24.77 18.47
N SER A 48 20.71 -25.79 19.24
CA SER A 48 19.37 -26.18 19.68
C SER A 48 18.74 -25.20 20.70
N SER A 49 19.46 -24.16 21.15
CA SER A 49 18.91 -23.12 22.02
C SER A 49 18.17 -22.02 21.24
N LEU A 50 18.28 -22.01 19.90
CA LEU A 50 17.64 -21.01 19.04
C LEU A 50 16.11 -21.07 19.17
N ALA A 51 15.50 -19.93 19.59
CA ALA A 51 14.06 -19.80 19.73
C ALA A 51 13.42 -19.14 18.52
N TYR A 52 12.50 -19.83 17.89
CA TYR A 52 11.68 -19.32 16.76
C TYR A 52 10.34 -20.03 16.71
N ARG A 53 9.37 -19.44 15.99
CA ARG A 53 8.01 -19.99 15.85
C ARG A 53 7.75 -20.49 14.45
N TRP A 54 7.07 -21.61 14.33
CA TRP A 54 6.51 -22.10 13.09
C TRP A 54 5.39 -23.10 13.34
N ASN A 55 4.57 -23.40 12.30
CA ASN A 55 3.52 -24.41 12.40
C ASN A 55 3.21 -25.03 11.02
N CYS A 56 2.39 -24.41 10.17
CA CYS A 56 1.79 -25.06 8.98
C CYS A 56 2.76 -25.34 7.83
N ARG A 57 3.91 -24.70 7.74
CA ARG A 57 4.89 -24.75 6.63
C ARG A 57 4.32 -24.39 5.23
N ALA A 58 3.06 -23.97 5.15
CA ALA A 58 2.30 -23.79 3.92
C ALA A 58 1.90 -22.31 3.65
N GLY A 59 2.45 -21.35 4.42
CA GLY A 59 2.11 -19.92 4.27
C GLY A 59 0.66 -19.59 4.64
N GLN A 60 0.05 -20.32 5.59
CA GLN A 60 -1.35 -20.15 5.97
C GLN A 60 -1.58 -19.69 7.42
N CYS A 61 -0.65 -19.96 8.34
CA CYS A 61 -0.87 -19.68 9.77
C CYS A 61 -0.24 -18.37 10.27
N GLY A 62 0.72 -17.79 9.54
CA GLY A 62 1.43 -16.57 9.94
C GLY A 62 2.46 -16.73 11.07
N SER A 63 2.55 -17.90 11.74
CA SER A 63 3.39 -18.10 12.94
C SER A 63 4.89 -17.92 12.70
N CYS A 64 5.37 -18.24 11.50
CA CYS A 64 6.79 -18.16 11.13
C CYS A 64 7.24 -16.80 10.57
N THR A 65 6.47 -15.74 10.81
CA THR A 65 6.83 -14.41 10.30
C THR A 65 7.97 -13.85 11.12
N VAL A 66 9.04 -13.48 10.41
CA VAL A 66 10.28 -12.88 10.93
C VAL A 66 10.72 -11.75 9.99
N VAL A 67 11.74 -11.00 10.36
CA VAL A 67 12.37 -10.02 9.47
C VAL A 67 13.52 -10.70 8.73
N VAL A 68 13.45 -10.75 7.42
CA VAL A 68 14.48 -11.30 6.53
C VAL A 68 15.08 -10.15 5.72
N ASN A 69 16.38 -9.92 5.84
CA ASN A 69 17.08 -8.81 5.18
C ASN A 69 16.37 -7.46 5.35
N GLY A 70 15.93 -7.16 6.58
CA GLY A 70 15.24 -5.92 6.94
C GLY A 70 13.75 -5.85 6.58
N LYS A 71 13.17 -6.87 5.94
CA LYS A 71 11.74 -6.90 5.55
C LYS A 71 11.00 -8.04 6.25
N PRO A 72 9.84 -7.79 6.90
CA PRO A 72 8.99 -8.85 7.43
C PRO A 72 8.55 -9.82 6.33
N ALA A 73 8.72 -11.10 6.57
CA ALA A 73 8.38 -12.16 5.63
C ALA A 73 8.02 -13.46 6.33
N ALA A 74 7.20 -14.30 5.71
CA ALA A 74 6.91 -15.65 6.20
C ALA A 74 8.11 -16.57 5.91
N ALA A 75 8.84 -17.00 6.92
CA ALA A 75 10.04 -17.82 6.75
C ALA A 75 9.81 -19.08 5.92
N CYS A 76 8.63 -19.72 6.03
CA CYS A 76 8.28 -20.91 5.24
C CYS A 76 7.99 -20.64 3.75
N ARG A 77 8.01 -19.39 3.30
CA ARG A 77 7.79 -19.00 1.90
C ARG A 77 8.95 -18.20 1.31
N SER A 78 9.83 -17.72 2.17
CA SER A 78 11.02 -16.96 1.76
C SER A 78 12.11 -17.93 1.33
N GLN A 79 12.54 -17.84 0.09
CA GLN A 79 13.58 -18.69 -0.48
C GLN A 79 14.96 -18.28 0.06
N MET A 80 15.80 -19.25 0.34
CA MET A 80 17.22 -19.03 0.62
C MET A 80 17.95 -18.72 -0.69
N PRO A 81 18.85 -17.71 -0.71
CA PRO A 81 19.75 -17.55 -1.85
C PRO A 81 20.72 -18.75 -1.91
N ARG A 82 21.12 -19.15 -3.12
CA ARG A 82 22.07 -20.26 -3.29
C ARG A 82 23.45 -19.93 -2.72
N ASP A 83 23.88 -18.68 -2.89
CA ASP A 83 25.12 -18.14 -2.37
C ASP A 83 24.85 -16.74 -1.80
N GLY A 84 25.56 -16.37 -0.73
CA GLY A 84 25.44 -15.03 -0.14
C GLY A 84 25.16 -15.02 1.36
N GLU A 85 24.57 -13.93 1.81
CA GLU A 85 24.26 -13.70 3.21
C GLU A 85 22.77 -13.38 3.40
N VAL A 86 22.18 -13.95 4.46
CA VAL A 86 20.80 -13.67 4.86
C VAL A 86 20.81 -13.26 6.33
N SER A 87 20.20 -12.13 6.64
CA SER A 87 19.96 -11.68 8.01
C SER A 87 18.54 -11.99 8.43
N ILE A 88 18.41 -12.60 9.63
CA ILE A 88 17.11 -12.97 10.20
C ILE A 88 16.99 -12.32 11.59
N ALA A 89 15.92 -11.55 11.80
CA ALA A 89 15.64 -10.83 13.03
C ALA A 89 14.17 -11.00 13.46
N PRO A 90 13.84 -10.73 14.75
CA PRO A 90 12.46 -10.77 15.21
C PRO A 90 11.61 -9.67 14.58
N LEU A 91 10.27 -9.81 14.64
CA LEU A 91 9.35 -8.76 14.23
C LEU A 91 9.61 -7.47 15.03
N LEU A 92 9.70 -6.35 14.31
CA LEU A 92 9.80 -5.02 14.91
C LEU A 92 8.47 -4.62 15.55
N GLN A 93 8.50 -3.64 16.44
CA GLN A 93 7.36 -3.09 17.16
C GLN A 93 6.73 -4.04 18.20
N PHE A 94 7.37 -5.16 18.48
CA PHE A 94 6.98 -6.10 19.52
C PHE A 94 8.15 -6.38 20.47
N PRO A 95 7.95 -6.46 21.79
CA PRO A 95 9.00 -6.83 22.72
C PRO A 95 9.56 -8.22 22.40
N VAL A 96 10.86 -8.36 22.39
CA VAL A 96 11.52 -9.66 22.19
C VAL A 96 11.44 -10.47 23.50
N ILE A 97 10.97 -11.70 23.41
CA ILE A 97 11.00 -12.67 24.50
C ILE A 97 12.34 -13.39 24.50
N LYS A 98 12.70 -14.02 23.37
CA LYS A 98 13.97 -14.71 23.16
C LYS A 98 14.22 -14.87 21.66
N ASP A 99 15.40 -14.54 21.21
CA ASP A 99 15.85 -14.65 19.82
C ASP A 99 14.80 -14.08 18.81
N LEU A 100 14.18 -14.94 18.01
CA LEU A 100 13.16 -14.56 17.01
C LEU A 100 11.72 -14.57 17.56
N VAL A 101 11.55 -14.91 18.83
CA VAL A 101 10.23 -14.98 19.49
C VAL A 101 9.91 -13.64 20.14
N VAL A 102 8.79 -13.04 19.74
CA VAL A 102 8.30 -11.76 20.27
C VAL A 102 7.01 -11.93 21.07
N ASP A 103 6.75 -10.99 21.97
CA ASP A 103 5.48 -10.88 22.70
C ASP A 103 4.40 -10.23 21.82
N LEU A 104 3.44 -11.01 21.39
CA LEU A 104 2.33 -10.54 20.55
C LEU A 104 1.15 -9.95 21.35
N ARG A 105 1.17 -10.00 22.69
CA ARG A 105 0.06 -9.50 23.53
C ARG A 105 -0.33 -8.05 23.22
N PRO A 106 0.60 -7.10 22.98
CA PRO A 106 0.23 -5.72 22.62
C PRO A 106 -0.62 -5.64 21.34
N GLY A 107 -0.31 -6.48 20.33
CA GLY A 107 -1.10 -6.56 19.11
C GLY A 107 -2.45 -7.26 19.32
N ILE A 108 -2.45 -8.38 20.05
CA ILE A 108 -3.66 -9.16 20.34
C ILE A 108 -4.66 -8.32 21.14
N SER A 109 -4.24 -7.61 22.18
CA SER A 109 -5.14 -6.76 22.98
C SER A 109 -5.77 -5.64 22.14
N ARG A 110 -5.05 -5.09 21.14
CA ARG A 110 -5.62 -4.12 20.19
C ARG A 110 -6.64 -4.78 19.26
N LEU A 111 -6.33 -5.99 18.80
CA LEU A 111 -7.25 -6.76 17.95
C LEU A 111 -8.55 -7.09 18.72
N GLU A 112 -8.46 -7.53 19.96
CA GLU A 112 -9.62 -7.82 20.81
C GLU A 112 -10.54 -6.61 20.97
N ARG A 113 -9.98 -5.40 21.14
CA ARG A 113 -10.77 -4.15 21.21
C ARG A 113 -11.57 -3.89 19.93
N THR A 114 -11.11 -4.36 18.76
CA THR A 114 -11.87 -4.24 17.53
C THR A 114 -13.06 -5.20 17.45
N ARG A 115 -13.27 -6.06 18.45
CA ARG A 115 -14.32 -7.09 18.47
C ARG A 115 -14.38 -7.83 17.11
N PRO A 116 -13.35 -8.64 16.75
CA PRO A 116 -13.13 -9.13 15.37
C PRO A 116 -14.10 -10.24 14.95
N TYR A 117 -15.36 -10.11 15.32
CA TYR A 117 -16.47 -11.02 14.99
C TYR A 117 -17.73 -10.22 14.65
N ILE A 118 -18.64 -10.81 13.89
CA ILE A 118 -19.87 -10.15 13.44
C ILE A 118 -20.81 -9.93 14.63
N GLN A 119 -21.19 -8.69 14.87
CA GLN A 119 -22.23 -8.31 15.82
C GLN A 119 -23.56 -8.27 15.10
N ARG A 120 -24.51 -9.10 15.52
CA ARG A 120 -25.82 -9.24 14.89
C ARG A 120 -26.92 -8.60 15.74
N GLY A 121 -27.80 -7.84 15.08
CA GLY A 121 -28.98 -7.29 15.74
C GLY A 121 -30.11 -8.29 15.93
N LYS A 122 -30.16 -9.34 15.09
CA LYS A 122 -31.22 -10.38 15.13
C LYS A 122 -30.60 -11.75 14.86
N THR A 123 -31.25 -12.80 15.37
CA THR A 123 -30.92 -14.18 15.01
C THR A 123 -31.18 -14.39 13.51
N PRO A 124 -30.21 -14.87 12.72
CA PRO A 124 -30.40 -15.06 11.30
C PRO A 124 -31.35 -16.21 10.99
N GLU A 125 -32.12 -16.04 9.91
CA GLU A 125 -32.83 -17.17 9.30
C GLU A 125 -31.83 -18.20 8.78
N ARG A 126 -32.19 -19.48 8.83
CA ARG A 126 -31.33 -20.56 8.34
C ARG A 126 -31.98 -21.25 7.14
N PRO A 127 -31.25 -21.41 6.02
CA PRO A 127 -29.89 -20.94 5.74
C PRO A 127 -29.82 -19.42 5.53
N GLU A 128 -28.77 -18.77 6.04
CA GLU A 128 -28.52 -17.36 5.83
C GLU A 128 -28.11 -17.11 4.37
N LYS A 129 -28.90 -16.34 3.63
CA LYS A 129 -28.64 -16.01 2.22
C LYS A 129 -27.60 -14.90 2.14
N LEU A 130 -26.46 -15.19 1.49
CA LEU A 130 -25.41 -14.23 1.13
C LEU A 130 -25.24 -14.25 -0.39
N LEU A 131 -25.36 -13.11 -1.01
CA LEU A 131 -25.10 -12.97 -2.44
C LEU A 131 -23.60 -12.77 -2.69
N GLN A 132 -23.12 -13.12 -3.88
CA GLN A 132 -21.74 -12.89 -4.28
C GLN A 132 -21.33 -11.42 -4.12
N GLY A 133 -22.22 -10.48 -4.46
CA GLY A 133 -22.01 -9.04 -4.29
C GLY A 133 -21.79 -8.59 -2.84
N ASP A 134 -22.36 -9.31 -1.86
CA ASP A 134 -22.16 -9.01 -0.43
C ASP A 134 -20.76 -9.43 0.05
N ILE A 135 -20.16 -10.43 -0.61
CA ILE A 135 -18.87 -11.00 -0.21
C ILE A 135 -17.70 -10.33 -0.93
N GLU A 136 -17.89 -9.94 -2.19
CA GLU A 136 -16.84 -9.42 -3.05
C GLU A 136 -16.06 -8.23 -2.43
N PRO A 137 -16.71 -7.23 -1.79
CA PRO A 137 -15.98 -6.10 -1.19
C PRO A 137 -15.00 -6.51 -0.08
N MET A 138 -15.29 -7.59 0.66
CA MET A 138 -14.47 -8.06 1.77
C MET A 138 -13.57 -9.25 1.43
N LYS A 139 -13.68 -9.83 0.23
CA LYS A 139 -13.04 -11.08 -0.19
C LYS A 139 -11.52 -11.05 0.00
N GLU A 140 -10.88 -9.97 -0.40
CA GLU A 140 -9.43 -9.80 -0.26
C GLU A 140 -9.02 -9.68 1.21
N LEU A 141 -9.76 -8.89 2.01
CA LEU A 141 -9.48 -8.67 3.42
C LEU A 141 -9.60 -9.93 4.27
N ARG A 142 -10.42 -10.91 3.85
CA ARG A 142 -10.59 -12.20 4.52
C ARG A 142 -9.35 -13.09 4.45
N LYS A 143 -8.42 -12.82 3.54
CA LYS A 143 -7.15 -13.56 3.41
C LYS A 143 -6.14 -13.24 4.51
N CYS A 144 -6.41 -12.24 5.37
CA CYS A 144 -5.48 -11.81 6.42
C CYS A 144 -5.19 -12.94 7.41
N LEU A 145 -3.89 -13.27 7.56
CA LEU A 145 -3.38 -14.34 8.42
C LEU A 145 -3.08 -13.88 9.86
N GLU A 146 -3.20 -12.58 10.16
CA GLU A 146 -2.78 -12.01 11.45
C GLU A 146 -1.31 -12.32 11.77
N CYS A 147 -0.47 -12.31 10.72
CA CYS A 147 0.95 -12.62 10.83
C CYS A 147 1.81 -11.46 11.38
N TRP A 148 1.21 -10.28 11.59
CA TRP A 148 1.83 -9.07 12.14
C TRP A 148 2.94 -8.44 11.29
N GLY A 149 3.30 -8.99 10.14
CA GLY A 149 4.33 -8.45 9.27
C GLY A 149 4.06 -7.00 8.84
N CYS A 150 2.79 -6.66 8.56
CA CYS A 150 2.40 -5.29 8.19
C CYS A 150 2.49 -4.29 9.36
N ILE A 151 2.32 -4.74 10.61
CA ILE A 151 2.57 -3.94 11.82
C ILE A 151 4.06 -3.67 11.95
N SER A 152 4.87 -4.73 11.85
CA SER A 152 6.33 -4.65 11.95
C SER A 152 6.95 -3.72 10.90
N ALA A 153 6.38 -3.66 9.69
CA ALA A 153 6.88 -2.82 8.60
C ALA A 153 6.28 -1.41 8.57
N CYS A 154 5.29 -1.10 9.40
CA CYS A 154 4.56 0.16 9.30
C CYS A 154 5.36 1.32 9.91
N PRO A 155 5.76 2.35 9.12
CA PRO A 155 6.50 3.49 9.66
C PRO A 155 5.66 4.32 10.63
N VAL A 156 4.33 4.40 10.44
CA VAL A 156 3.46 5.12 11.36
C VAL A 156 3.34 4.40 12.71
N VAL A 157 3.24 3.07 12.69
CA VAL A 157 3.25 2.28 13.92
C VAL A 157 4.57 2.40 14.66
N ALA A 158 5.69 2.47 13.92
CA ALA A 158 7.02 2.64 14.51
C ALA A 158 7.14 3.92 15.35
N GLU A 159 6.57 5.03 14.86
CA GLU A 159 6.68 6.35 15.48
C GLU A 159 5.50 6.66 16.43
N ALA A 160 4.31 6.20 16.10
CA ALA A 160 3.07 6.61 16.76
C ALA A 160 2.11 5.43 17.00
N TRP A 161 2.62 4.35 17.60
CA TRP A 161 1.81 3.16 17.92
C TRP A 161 0.54 3.48 18.73
N TYR A 162 0.60 4.48 19.61
CA TYR A 162 -0.54 4.89 20.43
C TYR A 162 -1.60 5.71 19.67
N GLU A 163 -1.25 6.31 18.51
CA GLU A 163 -2.17 7.08 17.67
C GLU A 163 -2.76 6.26 16.52
N PHE A 164 -2.09 5.19 16.13
CA PHE A 164 -2.51 4.35 15.01
C PHE A 164 -2.42 2.87 15.38
N SER A 165 -3.56 2.21 15.48
CA SER A 165 -3.59 0.78 15.82
C SER A 165 -2.99 -0.14 14.75
N GLY A 166 -2.76 0.37 13.55
CA GLY A 166 -1.99 -0.28 12.49
C GLY A 166 -2.80 -1.03 11.43
N PRO A 167 -2.12 -1.50 10.38
CA PRO A 167 -2.78 -2.07 9.19
C PRO A 167 -3.62 -3.31 9.47
N THR A 168 -3.21 -4.19 10.38
CA THR A 168 -3.97 -5.41 10.73
C THR A 168 -5.34 -5.05 11.29
N MET A 169 -5.41 -4.14 12.26
CA MET A 169 -6.66 -3.71 12.89
C MET A 169 -7.58 -3.04 11.87
N MET A 170 -7.04 -2.14 11.06
CA MET A 170 -7.81 -1.50 9.97
C MET A 170 -8.36 -2.52 8.97
N THR A 171 -7.60 -3.57 8.65
CA THR A 171 -8.08 -4.68 7.80
C THR A 171 -9.28 -5.41 8.42
N LYS A 172 -9.24 -5.66 9.74
CA LYS A 172 -10.35 -6.31 10.45
C LYS A 172 -11.58 -5.42 10.54
N LEU A 173 -11.40 -4.15 10.91
CA LEU A 173 -12.49 -3.18 10.98
C LEU A 173 -13.15 -2.97 9.61
N ALA A 174 -12.35 -2.83 8.54
CA ALA A 174 -12.88 -2.69 7.18
C ALA A 174 -13.64 -3.93 6.72
N ARG A 175 -13.11 -5.14 6.98
CA ARG A 175 -13.80 -6.39 6.65
C ARG A 175 -15.18 -6.45 7.28
N LEU A 176 -15.32 -6.03 8.54
CA LEU A 176 -16.59 -6.04 9.25
C LEU A 176 -17.50 -4.88 8.84
N ALA A 177 -16.96 -3.67 8.64
CA ALA A 177 -17.72 -2.52 8.12
C ALA A 177 -18.33 -2.78 6.73
N LEU A 178 -17.71 -3.64 5.93
CA LEU A 178 -18.19 -4.03 4.61
C LEU A 178 -19.16 -5.22 4.65
N ASP A 179 -19.35 -5.86 5.81
CA ASP A 179 -20.26 -6.99 5.98
C ASP A 179 -21.65 -6.49 6.42
N ARG A 180 -22.63 -6.60 5.54
CA ARG A 180 -24.02 -6.14 5.81
C ARG A 180 -24.66 -6.79 7.05
N ARG A 181 -24.09 -7.87 7.57
CA ARG A 181 -24.59 -8.57 8.76
C ARG A 181 -24.12 -7.95 10.07
N ASP A 182 -23.06 -7.12 10.00
CA ASP A 182 -22.49 -6.46 11.16
C ASP A 182 -23.23 -5.14 11.43
N ILE A 183 -23.63 -4.92 12.67
CA ILE A 183 -24.34 -3.70 13.10
C ILE A 183 -23.48 -2.78 13.97
N GLU A 184 -22.25 -3.17 14.25
CA GLU A 184 -21.34 -2.38 15.11
C GLU A 184 -20.81 -1.15 14.36
N GLU A 185 -20.56 -0.07 15.08
CA GLU A 185 -20.02 1.19 14.54
C GLU A 185 -18.52 1.08 14.14
N ARG A 186 -18.20 0.18 13.23
CA ARG A 186 -16.81 -0.14 12.82
C ARG A 186 -16.04 1.07 12.30
N VAL A 187 -16.71 1.98 11.63
CA VAL A 187 -16.12 3.20 11.10
C VAL A 187 -15.69 4.14 12.22
N LYS A 188 -16.51 4.28 13.24
CA LYS A 188 -16.20 5.08 14.44
C LYS A 188 -15.03 4.47 15.21
N MET A 189 -15.01 3.14 15.38
CA MET A 189 -13.87 2.43 15.97
C MET A 189 -12.58 2.69 15.18
N ALA A 190 -12.64 2.56 13.85
CA ALA A 190 -11.49 2.84 12.99
C ALA A 190 -11.01 4.30 13.09
N PHE A 191 -11.95 5.25 13.15
CA PHE A 191 -11.63 6.66 13.32
C PHE A 191 -10.89 6.92 14.65
N THR A 192 -11.40 6.39 15.75
CA THR A 192 -10.76 6.48 17.08
C THR A 192 -9.39 5.81 17.11
N ASP A 193 -9.22 4.72 16.36
CA ASP A 193 -7.99 3.94 16.24
C ASP A 193 -6.98 4.50 15.18
N GLY A 194 -7.17 5.77 14.79
CA GLY A 194 -6.22 6.49 13.94
C GLY A 194 -6.36 6.24 12.44
N LEU A 195 -7.57 6.06 11.92
CA LEU A 195 -7.84 5.86 10.50
C LEU A 195 -7.13 6.88 9.59
N TYR A 196 -7.08 8.15 10.01
CA TYR A 196 -6.45 9.23 9.24
C TYR A 196 -4.95 9.39 9.48
N SER A 197 -4.37 8.69 10.47
CA SER A 197 -2.92 8.66 10.69
C SER A 197 -2.17 7.82 9.65
N CYS A 198 -2.86 6.91 8.94
CA CYS A 198 -2.27 6.14 7.86
C CYS A 198 -1.85 7.04 6.69
N THR A 199 -0.56 6.99 6.30
CA THR A 199 0.01 7.76 5.18
C THR A 199 -0.24 7.14 3.81
N THR A 200 -0.87 5.97 3.74
CA THR A 200 -1.12 5.19 2.50
C THR A 200 0.16 4.84 1.71
N CYS A 201 1.30 4.71 2.38
CA CYS A 201 2.61 4.45 1.77
C CYS A 201 2.75 3.08 1.09
N LYS A 202 1.81 2.15 1.31
CA LYS A 202 1.78 0.78 0.76
C LYS A 202 2.87 -0.18 1.25
N THR A 203 3.75 0.18 2.16
CA THR A 203 4.74 -0.75 2.74
C THR A 203 4.09 -2.03 3.29
N CYS A 204 2.90 -1.91 3.89
CA CYS A 204 2.13 -3.06 4.37
C CYS A 204 1.66 -4.02 3.25
N VAL A 205 1.53 -3.54 2.01
CA VAL A 205 1.19 -4.36 0.83
C VAL A 205 2.40 -5.18 0.39
N GLU A 206 3.57 -4.54 0.33
CA GLU A 206 4.83 -5.16 -0.09
C GLU A 206 5.22 -6.36 0.78
N VAL A 207 4.99 -6.25 2.09
CA VAL A 207 5.33 -7.32 3.05
C VAL A 207 4.21 -8.32 3.29
N CYS A 208 3.03 -8.12 2.69
CA CYS A 208 1.88 -8.99 2.92
C CYS A 208 2.01 -10.32 2.17
N PRO A 209 2.09 -11.48 2.85
CA PRO A 209 2.21 -12.78 2.18
C PRO A 209 0.95 -13.17 1.37
N LYS A 210 -0.13 -12.41 1.52
CA LYS A 210 -1.40 -12.57 0.77
C LYS A 210 -1.67 -11.41 -0.19
N SER A 211 -0.73 -10.49 -0.36
CA SER A 211 -0.80 -9.33 -1.26
C SER A 211 -2.07 -8.50 -1.10
N ILE A 212 -2.54 -8.32 0.15
CA ILE A 212 -3.74 -7.53 0.44
C ILE A 212 -3.42 -6.05 0.25
N ASP A 213 -4.13 -5.36 -0.63
CA ASP A 213 -4.04 -3.89 -0.75
C ASP A 213 -4.77 -3.20 0.41
N ILE A 214 -4.12 -3.21 1.59
CA ILE A 214 -4.68 -2.65 2.83
C ILE A 214 -5.04 -1.17 2.68
N PRO A 215 -4.19 -0.28 2.12
CA PRO A 215 -4.57 1.10 1.89
C PRO A 215 -5.81 1.24 1.00
N GLY A 216 -5.84 0.61 -0.16
CA GLY A 216 -6.94 0.76 -1.13
C GLY A 216 -8.22 0.03 -0.73
N LYS A 217 -8.14 -1.19 -0.18
CA LYS A 217 -9.29 -2.02 0.12
C LYS A 217 -9.82 -1.87 1.56
N ALA A 218 -9.00 -1.39 2.49
CA ALA A 218 -9.43 -1.16 3.88
C ALA A 218 -9.45 0.32 4.24
N ILE A 219 -8.29 1.00 4.24
CA ILE A 219 -8.16 2.37 4.76
C ILE A 219 -9.03 3.36 3.98
N GLU A 220 -8.89 3.38 2.66
CA GLU A 220 -9.65 4.33 1.82
C GLU A 220 -11.15 4.04 1.85
N LYS A 221 -11.56 2.77 1.89
CA LYS A 221 -12.98 2.41 2.03
C LYS A 221 -13.56 2.86 3.38
N LEU A 222 -12.82 2.68 4.48
CA LEU A 222 -13.21 3.21 5.80
C LEU A 222 -13.31 4.73 5.81
N ARG A 223 -12.38 5.44 5.14
CA ARG A 223 -12.43 6.91 5.01
C ARG A 223 -13.63 7.38 4.21
N VAL A 224 -14.01 6.66 3.15
CA VAL A 224 -15.26 6.94 2.42
C VAL A 224 -16.47 6.84 3.33
N TYR A 225 -16.55 5.81 4.16
CA TYR A 225 -17.64 5.68 5.13
C TYR A 225 -17.55 6.74 6.24
N ALA A 226 -16.35 7.10 6.69
CA ALA A 226 -16.16 8.18 7.66
C ALA A 226 -16.68 9.53 7.15
N VAL A 227 -16.43 9.85 5.88
CA VAL A 227 -16.99 11.05 5.23
C VAL A 227 -18.52 10.97 5.18
N LYS A 228 -19.11 9.84 4.79
CA LYS A 228 -20.56 9.64 4.72
C LYS A 228 -21.25 9.75 6.08
N THR A 229 -20.55 9.42 7.17
CA THR A 229 -21.08 9.50 8.54
C THR A 229 -20.68 10.78 9.28
N GLY A 230 -20.06 11.74 8.60
CA GLY A 230 -19.65 13.03 9.20
C GLY A 230 -18.46 12.97 10.15
N LEU A 231 -17.71 11.84 10.19
CA LEU A 231 -16.49 11.68 10.97
C LEU A 231 -15.23 12.17 10.23
N GLY A 232 -15.33 12.39 8.94
CA GLY A 232 -14.24 12.86 8.07
C GLY A 232 -14.77 13.74 6.93
N PRO A 233 -13.88 14.31 6.11
CA PRO A 233 -12.43 14.35 6.30
C PRO A 233 -12.04 15.22 7.50
N LEU A 234 -10.77 15.17 7.93
CA LEU A 234 -10.30 16.02 9.03
C LEU A 234 -10.32 17.49 8.61
N GLU A 235 -10.53 18.41 9.55
CA GLU A 235 -10.57 19.86 9.32
C GLU A 235 -9.33 20.36 8.56
N GLY A 236 -8.13 19.93 8.97
CA GLY A 236 -6.87 20.29 8.31
C GLY A 236 -6.75 19.81 6.84
N GLN A 237 -7.64 18.91 6.40
CA GLN A 237 -7.68 18.41 5.03
C GLN A 237 -8.60 19.24 4.13
N MET A 238 -9.48 20.07 4.72
CA MET A 238 -10.49 20.82 3.97
C MET A 238 -9.88 21.87 3.05
N ALA A 239 -8.73 22.46 3.40
CA ALA A 239 -8.10 23.52 2.60
C ALA A 239 -7.78 23.04 1.17
N PHE A 240 -7.06 21.93 1.02
CA PHE A 240 -6.74 21.40 -0.31
C PHE A 240 -7.95 20.75 -1.02
N LEU A 241 -8.91 20.22 -0.28
CA LEU A 241 -10.14 19.68 -0.86
C LEU A 241 -11.00 20.79 -1.46
N ASN A 242 -11.17 21.89 -0.75
CA ASN A 242 -11.85 23.10 -1.25
C ASN A 242 -11.12 23.69 -2.44
N SER A 243 -9.78 23.71 -2.42
CA SER A 243 -8.99 24.15 -3.57
C SER A 243 -9.26 23.29 -4.80
N ILE A 244 -9.26 21.96 -4.66
CA ILE A 244 -9.61 21.05 -5.78
C ILE A 244 -11.03 21.32 -6.29
N ALA A 245 -11.99 21.48 -5.39
CA ALA A 245 -13.38 21.72 -5.77
C ALA A 245 -13.56 23.04 -6.57
N ASN A 246 -12.90 24.10 -6.14
CA ASN A 246 -13.05 25.45 -6.68
C ASN A 246 -12.17 25.72 -7.91
N THR A 247 -10.93 25.22 -7.91
CA THR A 247 -9.92 25.55 -8.92
C THR A 247 -9.51 24.37 -9.81
N GLY A 248 -9.89 23.16 -9.43
CA GLY A 248 -9.39 21.92 -10.04
C GLY A 248 -7.92 21.60 -9.70
N LYS A 249 -7.30 22.30 -8.73
CA LYS A 249 -5.91 22.10 -8.30
C LYS A 249 -5.83 21.94 -6.78
N SER A 250 -4.92 21.11 -6.29
CA SER A 250 -4.77 20.84 -4.85
C SER A 250 -3.80 21.78 -4.13
N VAL A 251 -3.13 22.67 -4.88
CA VAL A 251 -2.16 23.63 -4.37
C VAL A 251 -2.40 25.01 -4.98
N ASP A 252 -2.06 26.05 -4.24
CA ASP A 252 -2.24 27.40 -4.68
C ASP A 252 -1.21 27.80 -5.75
N ARG A 253 -1.61 28.70 -6.62
CA ARG A 253 -0.76 29.31 -7.64
C ARG A 253 0.25 30.25 -6.96
N THR A 254 1.54 30.07 -7.22
CA THR A 254 2.62 30.93 -6.71
C THR A 254 3.40 31.65 -7.81
N SER A 255 3.26 31.21 -9.04
CA SER A 255 3.94 31.76 -10.22
C SER A 255 3.13 31.44 -11.47
N THR A 256 3.62 31.84 -12.65
CA THR A 256 2.99 31.51 -13.93
C THR A 256 2.94 29.99 -14.12
N PRO A 257 1.77 29.39 -14.29
CA PRO A 257 1.63 27.95 -14.48
C PRO A 257 2.41 27.42 -15.69
N LEU A 258 2.89 26.17 -15.58
CA LEU A 258 3.54 25.50 -16.70
C LEU A 258 2.62 25.44 -17.92
N LEU A 259 1.36 25.12 -17.71
CA LEU A 259 0.36 25.03 -18.77
C LEU A 259 0.14 26.33 -19.55
N GLU A 260 0.37 27.47 -18.95
CA GLU A 260 0.31 28.79 -19.64
C GLU A 260 1.57 29.10 -20.48
N THR A 261 2.70 28.44 -20.17
CA THR A 261 4.02 28.78 -20.75
C THR A 261 4.52 27.76 -21.79
N VAL A 262 3.92 26.59 -21.89
CA VAL A 262 4.29 25.59 -22.88
C VAL A 262 3.21 25.47 -23.96
N PRO A 263 3.53 25.17 -25.23
CA PRO A 263 2.52 24.94 -26.26
C PRO A 263 1.68 23.69 -25.95
N GLU A 264 0.45 23.63 -26.53
CA GLU A 264 -0.39 22.41 -26.40
C GLU A 264 0.19 21.21 -27.11
N ARG A 265 0.99 21.45 -28.13
CA ARG A 265 1.67 20.44 -28.92
C ARG A 265 3.14 20.83 -29.10
N VAL A 266 4.02 19.97 -28.67
CA VAL A 266 5.46 20.09 -28.86
C VAL A 266 5.86 19.15 -29.99
N GLU A 267 5.89 19.70 -31.20
CA GLU A 267 6.20 18.97 -32.42
C GLU A 267 7.68 18.64 -32.55
N VAL A 268 7.96 17.51 -33.17
CA VAL A 268 9.31 17.06 -33.54
C VAL A 268 9.29 16.55 -34.99
N PRO A 269 10.38 16.75 -35.75
CA PRO A 269 10.51 16.14 -37.06
C PRO A 269 10.54 14.62 -36.98
N ASN A 270 9.74 13.93 -37.77
CA ASN A 270 9.66 12.46 -37.82
C ASN A 270 9.56 11.80 -36.44
N PRO A 271 8.46 12.00 -35.70
CA PRO A 271 8.32 11.49 -34.35
C PRO A 271 8.34 9.96 -34.33
N VAL A 272 9.13 9.40 -33.42
CA VAL A 272 9.16 7.94 -33.17
C VAL A 272 7.95 7.50 -32.33
N ASP A 273 7.37 8.42 -31.57
CA ASP A 273 6.18 8.18 -30.75
C ASP A 273 5.43 9.49 -30.50
N ARG A 274 4.15 9.39 -30.10
CA ARG A 274 3.29 10.50 -29.68
C ARG A 274 2.67 10.19 -28.36
N VAL A 275 2.86 11.06 -27.37
CA VAL A 275 2.38 10.86 -26.00
C VAL A 275 1.64 12.12 -25.51
N ALA A 276 0.77 11.95 -24.50
CA ALA A 276 0.25 13.07 -23.75
C ALA A 276 0.98 13.21 -22.42
N PHE A 277 1.15 14.43 -21.96
CA PHE A 277 1.81 14.74 -20.69
C PHE A 277 0.79 15.24 -19.66
N PHE A 278 0.63 14.47 -18.57
CA PHE A 278 -0.14 14.87 -17.41
C PHE A 278 0.75 15.61 -16.42
N THR A 279 0.58 16.93 -16.30
CA THR A 279 1.40 17.76 -15.41
C THR A 279 1.03 17.61 -13.92
N GLY A 280 -0.25 17.34 -13.64
CA GLY A 280 -0.78 17.42 -12.29
C GLY A 280 -0.69 18.83 -11.69
N CYS A 281 -0.87 18.93 -10.37
CA CYS A 281 -0.88 20.24 -9.67
C CYS A 281 0.52 20.77 -9.39
N LEU A 282 1.43 19.88 -8.96
CA LEU A 282 2.77 20.30 -8.51
C LEU A 282 3.65 20.79 -9.66
N MET A 283 3.68 20.08 -10.80
CA MET A 283 4.48 20.54 -11.95
C MET A 283 3.90 21.78 -12.59
N ASP A 284 2.57 21.90 -12.58
CA ASP A 284 1.91 23.08 -13.11
C ASP A 284 2.19 24.32 -12.27
N TYR A 285 2.10 24.24 -10.94
CA TYR A 285 2.11 25.40 -10.04
C TYR A 285 3.39 25.58 -9.22
N ARG A 286 4.22 24.57 -9.03
CA ARG A 286 5.38 24.59 -8.12
C ARG A 286 6.70 24.14 -8.76
N LEU A 287 6.64 23.18 -9.69
CA LEU A 287 7.81 22.50 -10.25
C LEU A 287 7.86 22.65 -11.78
N GLN A 288 7.62 23.88 -12.27
CA GLN A 288 7.53 24.16 -13.72
C GLN A 288 8.80 23.77 -14.47
N ASN A 289 9.97 23.95 -13.85
CA ASN A 289 11.26 23.59 -14.47
C ASN A 289 11.37 22.07 -14.66
N THR A 290 10.89 21.28 -13.71
CA THR A 290 10.83 19.81 -13.85
C THR A 290 9.93 19.41 -15.00
N GLY A 291 8.74 20.01 -15.09
CA GLY A 291 7.82 19.74 -16.19
C GLY A 291 8.41 20.11 -17.57
N ARG A 292 9.07 21.28 -17.66
CA ARG A 292 9.81 21.69 -18.90
C ARG A 292 10.93 20.72 -19.24
N SER A 293 11.68 20.26 -18.25
CA SER A 293 12.77 19.29 -18.46
C SER A 293 12.24 17.95 -18.99
N ILE A 294 11.14 17.45 -18.46
CA ILE A 294 10.47 16.23 -18.96
C ILE A 294 10.07 16.43 -20.44
N ILE A 295 9.36 17.51 -20.76
CA ILE A 295 8.94 17.80 -22.14
C ILE A 295 10.15 17.91 -23.06
N ASN A 296 11.21 18.62 -22.66
CA ASN A 296 12.43 18.76 -23.46
C ASN A 296 13.18 17.45 -23.65
N THR A 297 13.19 16.57 -22.64
CA THR A 297 13.82 15.26 -22.76
C THR A 297 13.06 14.38 -23.75
N LEU A 298 11.73 14.33 -23.66
CA LEU A 298 10.89 13.62 -24.63
C LEU A 298 11.11 14.14 -26.05
N ARG A 299 11.11 15.47 -26.25
CA ARG A 299 11.39 16.10 -27.53
C ARG A 299 12.76 15.73 -28.12
N ARG A 300 13.82 15.72 -27.26
CA ARG A 300 15.18 15.33 -27.69
C ARG A 300 15.27 13.85 -28.11
N ASN A 301 14.37 13.01 -27.60
CA ASN A 301 14.24 11.62 -27.99
C ASN A 301 13.23 11.41 -29.14
N ALA A 302 12.98 12.47 -29.94
CA ALA A 302 12.05 12.44 -31.07
C ALA A 302 10.62 12.00 -30.72
N VAL A 303 10.16 12.29 -29.49
CA VAL A 303 8.79 12.03 -29.04
C VAL A 303 7.98 13.31 -29.12
N GLU A 304 6.86 13.27 -29.83
CA GLU A 304 5.89 14.37 -29.90
C GLU A 304 5.05 14.39 -28.62
N VAL A 305 4.93 15.57 -27.97
CA VAL A 305 4.25 15.69 -26.68
C VAL A 305 3.02 16.58 -26.79
N LEU A 306 1.86 16.01 -26.43
CA LEU A 306 0.61 16.76 -26.29
C LEU A 306 0.42 17.18 -24.83
N VAL A 307 0.19 18.46 -24.59
CA VAL A 307 0.03 19.05 -23.24
C VAL A 307 -1.32 19.76 -23.15
N PRO A 308 -2.42 19.04 -22.90
CA PRO A 308 -3.75 19.64 -22.87
C PRO A 308 -3.84 20.69 -21.73
N LYS A 309 -4.38 21.88 -22.04
CA LYS A 309 -4.45 23.01 -21.11
C LYS A 309 -5.53 22.82 -20.03
N ASN A 310 -6.59 22.06 -20.35
CA ASN A 310 -7.76 21.90 -19.51
C ASN A 310 -7.64 20.80 -18.45
N GLN A 311 -6.46 20.19 -18.31
CA GLN A 311 -6.24 19.15 -17.32
C GLN A 311 -6.31 19.68 -15.88
N SER A 312 -6.83 18.85 -14.99
CA SER A 312 -7.02 19.19 -13.58
C SER A 312 -6.19 18.28 -12.66
N CYS A 313 -6.35 18.42 -11.35
CA CYS A 313 -5.74 17.53 -10.35
C CYS A 313 -6.08 16.06 -10.66
N CYS A 314 -5.15 15.14 -10.38
CA CYS A 314 -5.43 13.71 -10.44
C CYS A 314 -6.46 13.24 -9.40
N GLY A 315 -6.86 14.09 -8.45
CA GLY A 315 -7.79 13.73 -7.40
C GLY A 315 -7.20 12.86 -6.28
N SER A 316 -5.90 12.53 -6.33
CA SER A 316 -5.27 11.69 -5.30
C SER A 316 -5.56 12.15 -3.87
N PRO A 317 -5.42 13.42 -3.49
CA PRO A 317 -5.75 13.87 -2.13
C PRO A 317 -7.21 13.57 -1.76
N ALA A 318 -8.15 13.75 -2.69
CA ALA A 318 -9.57 13.50 -2.46
C ALA A 318 -9.87 11.99 -2.33
N PHE A 319 -9.27 11.13 -3.18
CA PHE A 319 -9.37 9.66 -3.00
C PHE A 319 -8.82 9.23 -1.63
N ARG A 320 -7.62 9.73 -1.25
CA ARG A 320 -6.96 9.35 0.02
C ARG A 320 -7.68 9.85 1.27
N THR A 321 -8.52 10.87 1.18
CA THR A 321 -9.31 11.40 2.31
C THR A 321 -10.73 10.85 2.37
N GLY A 322 -11.17 10.08 1.36
CA GLY A 322 -12.51 9.51 1.29
C GLY A 322 -13.53 10.40 0.56
N MET A 323 -13.11 11.56 0.02
CA MET A 323 -13.97 12.45 -0.79
C MET A 323 -14.08 11.95 -2.24
N THR A 324 -14.63 10.74 -2.39
CA THR A 324 -14.66 10.02 -3.67
C THR A 324 -15.44 10.76 -4.75
N ASP A 325 -16.56 11.39 -4.42
CA ASP A 325 -17.37 12.11 -5.42
C ASP A 325 -16.59 13.27 -6.06
N LEU A 326 -15.79 13.99 -5.27
CA LEU A 326 -14.91 15.04 -5.78
C LEU A 326 -13.80 14.44 -6.64
N ALA A 327 -13.18 13.34 -6.18
CA ALA A 327 -12.09 12.67 -6.87
C ALA A 327 -12.52 12.07 -8.21
N GLU A 328 -13.70 11.45 -8.27
CA GLU A 328 -14.28 10.86 -9.47
C GLU A 328 -14.61 11.90 -10.53
N LYS A 329 -15.14 13.06 -10.14
CA LYS A 329 -15.34 14.19 -11.06
C LYS A 329 -14.03 14.63 -11.71
N GLN A 330 -12.91 14.66 -10.94
CA GLN A 330 -11.60 14.98 -11.51
C GLN A 330 -11.11 13.88 -12.46
N ALA A 331 -11.33 12.61 -12.11
CA ALA A 331 -10.98 11.48 -12.95
C ALA A 331 -11.73 11.50 -14.28
N GLU A 332 -13.04 11.61 -14.26
CA GLU A 332 -13.89 11.68 -15.46
C GLU A 332 -13.51 12.83 -16.39
N ARG A 333 -13.26 14.02 -15.81
CA ARG A 333 -12.82 15.20 -16.57
C ARG A 333 -11.48 14.95 -17.27
N ASN A 334 -10.49 14.45 -16.54
CA ASN A 334 -9.17 14.19 -17.10
C ASN A 334 -9.21 13.07 -18.15
N VAL A 335 -9.91 11.96 -17.87
CA VAL A 335 -10.05 10.85 -18.82
C VAL A 335 -10.66 11.33 -20.13
N LYS A 336 -11.74 12.12 -20.09
CA LYS A 336 -12.38 12.69 -21.29
C LYS A 336 -11.39 13.52 -22.11
N ILE A 337 -10.55 14.34 -21.44
CA ILE A 337 -9.55 15.17 -22.11
C ILE A 337 -8.48 14.29 -22.79
N PHE A 338 -7.88 13.35 -22.04
CA PHE A 338 -6.78 12.54 -22.55
C PHE A 338 -7.22 11.54 -23.63
N GLU A 339 -8.40 10.95 -23.51
CA GLU A 339 -8.95 10.08 -24.56
C GLU A 339 -9.28 10.84 -25.85
N SER A 340 -9.68 12.12 -25.77
CA SER A 340 -9.94 12.95 -26.97
C SER A 340 -8.69 13.28 -27.77
N LEU A 341 -7.48 13.09 -27.21
CA LEU A 341 -6.21 13.36 -27.91
C LEU A 341 -5.82 12.24 -28.90
N GLY A 342 -6.46 11.06 -28.79
CA GLY A 342 -6.17 9.91 -29.65
C GLY A 342 -4.75 9.35 -29.48
N VAL A 343 -4.19 9.41 -28.27
CA VAL A 343 -2.88 8.83 -27.92
C VAL A 343 -3.04 7.61 -27.03
N ASP A 344 -2.13 6.64 -27.17
CA ASP A 344 -2.15 5.40 -26.41
C ASP A 344 -1.41 5.52 -25.07
N LYS A 345 -0.65 6.59 -24.87
CA LYS A 345 0.26 6.74 -23.73
C LYS A 345 0.11 8.12 -23.09
N VAL A 346 -0.01 8.11 -21.77
CA VAL A 346 0.01 9.30 -20.91
C VAL A 346 1.21 9.22 -19.99
N ILE A 347 2.09 10.20 -20.08
CA ILE A 347 3.30 10.31 -19.28
C ILE A 347 3.02 11.16 -18.05
N VAL A 348 3.48 10.72 -16.90
CA VAL A 348 3.41 11.45 -15.63
C VAL A 348 4.82 11.61 -15.05
N GLY A 349 5.09 12.70 -14.37
CA GLY A 349 6.34 12.89 -13.64
C GLY A 349 6.13 12.92 -12.10
N CYS A 350 4.98 12.49 -11.63
CA CYS A 350 4.64 12.41 -10.20
C CYS A 350 4.10 11.01 -9.88
N ALA A 351 4.81 10.28 -9.04
CA ALA A 351 4.45 8.91 -8.66
C ALA A 351 3.03 8.80 -8.07
N GLY A 352 2.61 9.78 -7.26
CA GLY A 352 1.26 9.84 -6.70
C GLY A 352 0.18 10.00 -7.78
N CYS A 353 0.43 10.85 -8.79
CA CYS A 353 -0.47 10.98 -9.93
C CYS A 353 -0.48 9.69 -10.76
N GLY A 354 0.69 9.11 -11.06
CA GLY A 354 0.81 7.86 -11.82
C GLY A 354 0.05 6.71 -11.16
N LEU A 355 0.20 6.52 -9.87
CA LEU A 355 -0.54 5.52 -9.11
C LEU A 355 -2.05 5.77 -9.20
N THR A 356 -2.49 7.01 -9.01
CA THR A 356 -3.93 7.37 -9.03
C THR A 356 -4.56 7.14 -10.40
N LEU A 357 -3.85 7.54 -11.48
CA LEU A 357 -4.34 7.30 -12.83
C LEU A 357 -4.42 5.78 -13.13
N ARG A 358 -3.39 5.01 -12.79
CA ARG A 358 -3.34 3.56 -13.04
C ARG A 358 -4.36 2.76 -12.24
N THR A 359 -4.74 3.21 -11.05
CA THR A 359 -5.61 2.44 -10.14
C THR A 359 -6.99 3.07 -9.99
N ASN A 360 -7.06 4.29 -9.45
CA ASN A 360 -8.34 4.92 -9.14
C ASN A 360 -9.12 5.34 -10.39
N PHE A 361 -8.45 5.91 -11.42
CA PHE A 361 -9.13 6.26 -12.68
C PHE A 361 -9.61 5.00 -13.40
N GLU A 362 -8.78 3.97 -13.48
CA GLU A 362 -9.16 2.68 -14.06
C GLU A 362 -10.40 2.08 -13.37
N GLU A 363 -10.41 2.04 -12.02
CA GLU A 363 -11.56 1.54 -11.23
C GLU A 363 -12.81 2.41 -11.44
N THR A 364 -12.63 3.74 -11.45
CA THR A 364 -13.75 4.70 -11.68
C THR A 364 -14.38 4.50 -13.05
N MET A 365 -13.57 4.38 -14.11
CA MET A 365 -14.08 4.19 -15.47
C MET A 365 -14.74 2.83 -15.64
N ARG A 366 -14.16 1.76 -15.11
CA ARG A 366 -14.79 0.43 -15.13
C ARG A 366 -16.15 0.42 -14.44
N ARG A 367 -16.29 1.13 -13.34
CA ARG A 367 -17.56 1.25 -12.62
C ARG A 367 -18.57 2.11 -13.39
N ALA A 368 -18.13 3.21 -13.99
CA ALA A 368 -19.01 4.17 -14.66
C ALA A 368 -19.50 3.70 -16.03
N ARG A 369 -18.65 3.02 -16.80
CA ARG A 369 -18.95 2.67 -18.20
C ARG A 369 -18.67 1.21 -18.59
N GLY A 370 -18.26 0.36 -17.63
CA GLY A 370 -17.90 -1.05 -17.88
C GLY A 370 -16.51 -1.28 -18.49
N GLU A 371 -15.87 -0.24 -18.97
CA GLU A 371 -14.54 -0.27 -19.61
C GLU A 371 -13.53 0.56 -18.82
N GLY A 372 -12.26 0.15 -18.83
CA GLY A 372 -11.16 0.89 -18.23
C GLY A 372 -10.70 2.09 -19.07
N LEU A 373 -9.47 2.53 -18.82
CA LEU A 373 -8.81 3.59 -19.58
C LEU A 373 -8.47 3.10 -21.00
N ARG A 374 -8.60 3.99 -21.99
CA ARG A 374 -8.20 3.71 -23.39
C ARG A 374 -6.76 4.11 -23.69
N PHE A 375 -5.98 4.47 -22.68
CA PHE A 375 -4.56 4.78 -22.74
C PHE A 375 -3.81 4.10 -21.60
N LYS A 376 -2.50 3.89 -21.78
CA LYS A 376 -1.61 3.41 -20.72
C LYS A 376 -0.91 4.58 -20.05
N VAL A 377 -0.70 4.48 -18.73
CA VAL A 377 -0.01 5.49 -17.95
C VAL A 377 1.40 5.03 -17.64
N TYR A 378 2.39 5.86 -17.92
CA TYR A 378 3.80 5.60 -17.65
C TYR A 378 4.38 6.69 -16.76
N ASP A 379 5.17 6.30 -15.76
CA ASP A 379 6.10 7.25 -15.16
C ASP A 379 7.13 7.66 -16.20
N PHE A 380 7.61 8.90 -16.12
CA PHE A 380 8.57 9.43 -17.08
C PHE A 380 9.83 8.56 -17.18
N THR A 381 10.36 8.09 -16.04
CA THR A 381 11.56 7.24 -15.99
C THR A 381 11.33 5.81 -16.48
N GLU A 382 10.11 5.34 -16.40
CA GLU A 382 9.68 4.04 -16.91
C GLU A 382 9.48 4.04 -18.44
N TYR A 383 9.13 5.22 -18.98
CA TYR A 383 8.90 5.40 -20.41
C TYR A 383 10.21 5.50 -21.21
N LEU A 384 11.26 6.12 -20.64
CA LEU A 384 12.60 6.22 -21.26
C LEU A 384 13.35 4.89 -21.28
#